data_a875ea3426c63bdbd6241339a60149fa
#
_entry.id   a875ea3426c63bdbd6241339a60149fa
#
_cell.length_a   1.000
_cell.length_b   1.000
_cell.length_c   1.000
_cell.angle_alpha   90.00
_cell.angle_beta   90.00
_cell.angle_gamma   90.00
#
_symmetry.space_group_name_H-M   'P 1'
#
loop_
_entity.id
_entity.type
_entity.pdbx_description
1 polymer ?
#
loop_
_entity_poly.entity_id
_entity_poly.type
_entity_poly.pdbx_seq_one_letter_code
_entity_poly.pdbx_strand_id
1 'polypeptide(L)'
;MKKLLAIAAFSFSALFASAQNSEAYFLSQPCLTPDGQTVVFSFEGDLWKADVANGNATRLTAMQGYETNARVSPDGKWIAFSGRQYGNADVYIMPVAGGEIKQLTYHSAGDEVSSWGWDSKYIYFTSTRESRGSGYKVSINGGTPVRVFGNYFFQYDHNLFEHPSSGEIFFNDTWESSNQVQRKHYKGPFNPDIQSYNPATKKYKRYTDYIGKDFGATLDKKGNIFFISDEANNEYNLYTFDNGKKTPLTTFNSSIKNAIVNADGGKVVFEKDYQLYMYDVAAKKAEKLKINIIRNSILSKEKDFDVKGNITNFDVSPDGKKLAFTSRGEIFVSDVEGKFIEQIKKGSAERALEVKWLSDNKTILFNQTVGGFLNWFTIAADGTA
;
A
#
# COMPACT_ATOMS: atom_id res chain seq x y z
N MET A 1 53.54 -48.16 -35.25
CA MET A 1 52.09 -47.86 -35.22
C MET A 1 51.80 -47.26 -33.83
N LYS A 2 51.74 -45.94 -33.78
CA LYS A 2 51.40 -45.19 -32.51
C LYS A 2 49.94 -44.76 -32.58
N LYS A 3 49.11 -45.28 -31.69
CA LYS A 3 47.71 -44.85 -31.57
C LYS A 3 47.66 -43.58 -30.68
N LEU A 4 47.23 -42.47 -31.31
CA LEU A 4 46.84 -41.25 -30.56
C LEU A 4 45.44 -41.46 -29.94
N LEU A 5 45.34 -41.38 -28.63
CA LEU A 5 44.07 -41.23 -27.93
C LEU A 5 43.75 -39.72 -27.85
N ALA A 6 42.67 -39.32 -28.50
CA ALA A 6 42.13 -37.97 -28.33
C ALA A 6 41.16 -37.96 -27.11
N ILE A 7 41.52 -37.25 -26.07
CA ILE A 7 40.64 -37.00 -24.89
C ILE A 7 39.82 -35.75 -25.23
N ALA A 8 38.52 -35.92 -25.49
CA ALA A 8 37.58 -34.82 -25.58
C ALA A 8 37.21 -34.31 -24.20
N ALA A 9 37.69 -33.14 -23.82
CA ALA A 9 37.27 -32.46 -22.61
C ALA A 9 35.90 -31.81 -22.87
N PHE A 10 34.83 -32.36 -22.28
CA PHE A 10 33.51 -31.74 -22.20
C PHE A 10 33.54 -30.66 -21.16
N SER A 11 33.60 -29.38 -21.56
CA SER A 11 33.42 -28.24 -20.69
C SER A 11 31.95 -28.13 -20.34
N PHE A 12 31.57 -28.50 -19.12
CA PHE A 12 30.26 -28.25 -18.54
C PHE A 12 30.21 -26.78 -18.17
N SER A 13 29.68 -25.91 -19.04
CA SER A 13 29.32 -24.54 -18.69
C SER A 13 28.07 -24.61 -17.83
N ALA A 14 28.24 -24.54 -16.50
CA ALA A 14 27.13 -24.31 -15.58
C ALA A 14 26.55 -22.93 -15.86
N LEU A 15 25.42 -22.88 -16.57
CA LEU A 15 24.58 -21.68 -16.63
C LEU A 15 24.02 -21.47 -15.25
N PHE A 16 24.66 -20.61 -14.46
CA PHE A 16 24.03 -20.03 -13.29
C PHE A 16 22.88 -19.15 -13.80
N ALA A 17 21.68 -19.70 -13.74
CA ALA A 17 20.47 -18.87 -13.83
C ALA A 17 20.48 -17.97 -12.60
N SER A 18 21.01 -16.76 -12.77
CA SER A 18 20.82 -15.68 -11.80
C SER A 18 19.33 -15.43 -11.75
N ALA A 19 18.67 -15.93 -10.72
CA ALA A 19 17.33 -15.48 -10.38
C ALA A 19 17.44 -13.97 -10.16
N GLN A 20 16.95 -13.19 -11.10
CA GLN A 20 16.91 -11.75 -11.02
C GLN A 20 15.94 -11.43 -9.87
N ASN A 21 16.49 -11.20 -8.68
CA ASN A 21 15.74 -10.68 -7.54
C ASN A 21 15.22 -9.29 -7.93
N SER A 22 14.11 -9.25 -8.64
CA SER A 22 13.42 -8.01 -8.88
C SER A 22 12.85 -7.54 -7.55
N GLU A 23 13.28 -6.37 -7.12
CA GLU A 23 12.77 -5.71 -5.94
C GLU A 23 11.24 -5.63 -6.01
N ALA A 24 10.54 -6.02 -4.95
CA ALA A 24 9.09 -5.99 -4.93
C ALA A 24 8.59 -4.57 -4.64
N TYR A 25 7.66 -4.09 -5.45
CA TYR A 25 6.98 -2.80 -5.30
C TYR A 25 5.48 -3.01 -5.09
N PHE A 26 4.80 -1.99 -4.59
CA PHE A 26 3.37 -1.97 -4.28
C PHE A 26 2.98 -2.89 -3.11
N LEU A 27 3.94 -3.14 -2.22
CA LEU A 27 3.66 -3.73 -0.92
C LEU A 27 2.89 -2.71 -0.08
N SER A 28 1.81 -3.12 0.56
CA SER A 28 0.92 -2.17 1.24
C SER A 28 0.37 -2.68 2.57
N GLN A 29 -0.10 -1.75 3.40
CA GLN A 29 -0.80 -1.95 4.66
C GLN A 29 -0.08 -2.92 5.61
N PRO A 30 1.20 -2.66 5.93
CA PRO A 30 1.99 -3.56 6.75
C PRO A 30 1.57 -3.53 8.22
N CYS A 31 1.78 -4.64 8.91
CA CYS A 31 1.82 -4.71 10.37
C CYS A 31 2.89 -5.71 10.81
N LEU A 32 3.30 -5.63 12.07
CA LEU A 32 4.32 -6.50 12.64
C LEU A 32 3.71 -7.47 13.65
N THR A 33 4.36 -8.63 13.84
CA THR A 33 4.15 -9.45 15.03
C THR A 33 4.56 -8.66 16.29
N PRO A 34 4.03 -9.01 17.49
CA PRO A 34 4.34 -8.29 18.74
C PRO A 34 5.83 -8.09 18.98
N ASP A 35 6.66 -9.08 18.69
CA ASP A 35 8.12 -9.08 18.81
C ASP A 35 8.83 -8.31 17.66
N GLY A 36 8.10 -7.93 16.62
CA GLY A 36 8.64 -7.23 15.45
C GLY A 36 9.56 -8.06 14.56
N GLN A 37 9.47 -9.41 14.63
CA GLN A 37 10.31 -10.29 13.80
C GLN A 37 9.67 -10.67 12.47
N THR A 38 8.37 -10.62 12.38
CA THR A 38 7.63 -10.90 11.13
C THR A 38 6.79 -9.69 10.73
N VAL A 39 6.84 -9.31 9.46
CA VAL A 39 5.94 -8.33 8.85
C VAL A 39 4.87 -9.04 8.04
N VAL A 40 3.61 -8.64 8.23
CA VAL A 40 2.45 -9.06 7.42
C VAL A 40 2.03 -7.87 6.56
N PHE A 41 1.72 -8.09 5.30
CA PHE A 41 1.39 -7.03 4.35
C PHE A 41 0.48 -7.55 3.22
N SER A 42 -0.17 -6.63 2.53
CA SER A 42 -0.96 -6.93 1.32
C SER A 42 -0.10 -6.78 0.07
N PHE A 43 -0.18 -7.75 -0.82
CA PHE A 43 0.50 -7.73 -2.11
C PHE A 43 -0.27 -8.54 -3.15
N GLU A 44 -0.52 -7.93 -4.32
CA GLU A 44 -1.26 -8.54 -5.44
C GLU A 44 -2.64 -9.12 -5.05
N GLY A 45 -3.31 -8.49 -4.09
CA GLY A 45 -4.65 -8.88 -3.64
C GLY A 45 -4.68 -9.82 -2.45
N ASP A 46 -3.55 -10.40 -2.06
CA ASP A 46 -3.46 -11.36 -0.97
C ASP A 46 -2.64 -10.83 0.21
N LEU A 47 -2.78 -11.51 1.35
CA LEU A 47 -1.89 -11.33 2.48
C LEU A 47 -0.63 -12.18 2.34
N TRP A 48 0.48 -11.57 2.64
CA TRP A 48 1.81 -12.17 2.70
C TRP A 48 2.45 -11.91 4.05
N LYS A 49 3.38 -12.77 4.45
CA LYS A 49 4.26 -12.52 5.59
C LYS A 49 5.71 -12.70 5.18
N ALA A 50 6.60 -11.93 5.82
CA ALA A 50 8.03 -12.08 5.63
C ALA A 50 8.76 -11.96 6.96
N ASP A 51 9.83 -12.73 7.11
CA ASP A 51 10.77 -12.57 8.20
C ASP A 51 11.56 -11.27 8.00
N VAL A 52 11.63 -10.44 9.03
CA VAL A 52 12.26 -9.11 8.96
C VAL A 52 13.78 -9.21 8.76
N ALA A 53 14.42 -10.25 9.28
CA ALA A 53 15.87 -10.40 9.22
C ALA A 53 16.38 -10.84 7.84
N ASN A 54 15.67 -11.76 7.18
CA ASN A 54 16.11 -12.32 5.90
C ASN A 54 15.22 -11.91 4.71
N GLY A 55 14.02 -11.38 4.98
CA GLY A 55 13.08 -10.88 3.97
C GLY A 55 12.32 -11.97 3.19
N ASN A 56 12.45 -13.23 3.54
CA ASN A 56 11.79 -14.32 2.81
C ASN A 56 10.28 -14.24 3.02
N ALA A 57 9.55 -13.98 1.94
CA ALA A 57 8.11 -13.82 1.96
C ALA A 57 7.39 -15.11 1.59
N THR A 58 6.30 -15.39 2.30
CA THR A 58 5.36 -16.48 1.99
C THR A 58 3.94 -15.94 1.91
N ARG A 59 3.16 -16.41 0.94
CA ARG A 59 1.75 -16.06 0.79
C ARG A 59 0.92 -16.73 1.88
N LEU A 60 0.05 -15.97 2.53
CA LEU A 60 -0.84 -16.45 3.59
C LEU A 60 -2.24 -16.78 3.08
N THR A 61 -2.76 -15.98 2.16
CA THR A 61 -4.10 -16.14 1.61
C THR A 61 -4.06 -16.35 0.10
N ALA A 62 -5.13 -16.93 -0.44
CA ALA A 62 -5.35 -17.13 -1.88
C ALA A 62 -6.86 -17.11 -2.15
N MET A 63 -7.55 -16.17 -1.58
CA MET A 63 -9.02 -16.04 -1.66
C MET A 63 -9.39 -15.27 -2.94
N GLN A 64 -10.66 -15.29 -3.31
CA GLN A 64 -11.17 -14.38 -4.33
C GLN A 64 -11.35 -12.99 -3.73
N GLY A 65 -11.00 -11.95 -4.49
CA GLY A 65 -11.09 -10.57 -4.05
C GLY A 65 -9.76 -10.03 -3.53
N TYR A 66 -9.85 -9.08 -2.62
CA TYR A 66 -8.67 -8.42 -2.03
C TYR A 66 -8.70 -8.55 -0.52
N GLU A 67 -7.55 -8.91 0.06
CA GLU A 67 -7.34 -8.90 1.50
C GLU A 67 -6.45 -7.71 1.89
N THR A 68 -6.95 -6.92 2.82
CA THR A 68 -6.36 -5.64 3.22
C THR A 68 -6.42 -5.45 4.73
N ASN A 69 -5.74 -4.41 5.24
CA ASN A 69 -5.81 -3.99 6.64
C ASN A 69 -5.48 -5.10 7.64
N ALA A 70 -4.48 -5.93 7.33
CA ALA A 70 -4.04 -6.97 8.26
C ALA A 70 -3.54 -6.36 9.58
N ARG A 71 -3.93 -6.97 10.71
CA ARG A 71 -3.49 -6.61 12.06
C ARG A 71 -3.21 -7.88 12.85
N VAL A 72 -2.01 -8.00 13.39
CA VAL A 72 -1.65 -9.10 14.27
C VAL A 72 -2.17 -8.81 15.68
N SER A 73 -2.74 -9.81 16.34
CA SER A 73 -3.24 -9.68 17.72
C SER A 73 -2.09 -9.43 18.72
N PRO A 74 -2.33 -8.72 19.83
CA PRO A 74 -1.32 -8.46 20.86
C PRO A 74 -0.66 -9.72 21.43
N ASP A 75 -1.37 -10.85 21.48
CA ASP A 75 -0.84 -12.15 21.91
C ASP A 75 -0.07 -12.92 20.83
N GLY A 76 0.01 -12.35 19.60
CA GLY A 76 0.74 -12.91 18.47
C GLY A 76 0.13 -14.15 17.82
N LYS A 77 -1.11 -14.54 18.17
CA LYS A 77 -1.71 -15.78 17.67
C LYS A 77 -2.54 -15.61 16.41
N TRP A 78 -3.15 -14.44 16.21
CA TRP A 78 -4.14 -14.20 15.18
C TRP A 78 -3.79 -13.03 14.29
N ILE A 79 -4.25 -13.09 13.03
CA ILE A 79 -4.31 -11.97 12.09
C ILE A 79 -5.77 -11.67 11.86
N ALA A 80 -6.23 -10.44 12.14
CA ALA A 80 -7.49 -9.91 11.64
C ALA A 80 -7.24 -9.16 10.34
N PHE A 81 -8.15 -9.23 9.38
CA PHE A 81 -8.02 -8.54 8.11
C PHE A 81 -9.38 -8.26 7.46
N SER A 82 -9.42 -7.35 6.52
CA SER A 82 -10.58 -7.07 5.69
C SER A 82 -10.49 -7.86 4.40
N GLY A 83 -11.49 -8.69 4.11
CA GLY A 83 -11.57 -9.50 2.89
C GLY A 83 -12.80 -9.15 2.05
N ARG A 84 -12.65 -9.14 0.72
CA ARG A 84 -13.72 -8.75 -0.24
C ARG A 84 -14.24 -9.91 -1.07
N GLN A 85 -14.34 -11.10 -0.51
CA GLN A 85 -14.77 -12.31 -1.21
C GLN A 85 -16.19 -12.24 -1.78
N TYR A 86 -17.08 -11.55 -1.09
CA TYR A 86 -18.51 -11.49 -1.43
C TYR A 86 -18.94 -10.08 -1.90
N GLY A 87 -17.97 -9.25 -2.39
CA GLY A 87 -18.23 -7.96 -3.00
C GLY A 87 -17.89 -6.77 -2.11
N ASN A 88 -18.32 -6.74 -0.85
CA ASN A 88 -17.91 -5.74 0.15
C ASN A 88 -16.81 -6.29 1.07
N ALA A 89 -16.16 -5.41 1.80
CA ALA A 89 -15.21 -5.82 2.82
C ALA A 89 -15.93 -6.33 4.06
N ASP A 90 -15.49 -7.47 4.59
CA ASP A 90 -15.89 -8.03 5.87
C ASP A 90 -14.66 -8.32 6.74
N VAL A 91 -14.87 -8.44 8.05
CA VAL A 91 -13.82 -8.80 9.00
C VAL A 91 -13.60 -10.30 9.02
N TYR A 92 -12.37 -10.71 8.81
CA TYR A 92 -11.91 -12.10 8.88
C TYR A 92 -10.78 -12.24 9.90
N ILE A 93 -10.58 -13.46 10.41
CA ILE A 93 -9.42 -13.86 11.21
C ILE A 93 -8.80 -15.14 10.70
N MET A 94 -7.50 -15.29 10.92
CA MET A 94 -6.75 -16.52 10.70
C MET A 94 -5.59 -16.63 11.69
N PRO A 95 -5.04 -17.84 11.95
CA PRO A 95 -3.81 -17.99 12.73
C PRO A 95 -2.62 -17.31 12.04
N VAL A 96 -1.68 -16.70 12.80
CA VAL A 96 -0.43 -16.11 12.26
C VAL A 96 0.43 -17.15 11.53
N ALA A 97 0.36 -18.40 11.98
CA ALA A 97 1.05 -19.51 11.31
C ALA A 97 0.49 -19.82 9.92
N GLY A 98 -0.72 -19.35 9.61
CA GLY A 98 -1.55 -19.79 8.49
C GLY A 98 -2.53 -20.87 8.92
N GLY A 99 -3.53 -21.17 8.08
CA GLY A 99 -4.55 -22.17 8.37
C GLY A 99 -5.97 -21.69 8.04
N GLU A 100 -6.95 -22.18 8.78
CA GLU A 100 -8.37 -21.89 8.54
C GLU A 100 -8.67 -20.38 8.70
N ILE A 101 -9.39 -19.83 7.72
CA ILE A 101 -9.87 -18.46 7.71
C ILE A 101 -11.34 -18.46 8.17
N LYS A 102 -11.65 -17.61 9.15
CA LYS A 102 -13.01 -17.44 9.69
C LYS A 102 -13.52 -16.04 9.43
N GLN A 103 -14.70 -15.93 8.81
CA GLN A 103 -15.43 -14.67 8.66
C GLN A 103 -16.14 -14.33 9.97
N LEU A 104 -16.11 -13.07 10.40
CA LEU A 104 -16.71 -12.58 11.64
C LEU A 104 -17.87 -11.61 11.41
N THR A 105 -17.91 -10.92 10.26
CA THR A 105 -19.00 -9.98 9.92
C THR A 105 -19.59 -10.31 8.56
N TYR A 106 -20.87 -9.94 8.37
CA TYR A 106 -21.69 -10.37 7.21
C TYR A 106 -22.64 -9.26 6.74
N HIS A 107 -22.35 -8.01 7.02
CA HIS A 107 -23.22 -6.90 6.64
C HIS A 107 -22.99 -6.49 5.19
N SER A 108 -24.01 -5.95 4.51
CA SER A 108 -23.88 -5.46 3.11
C SER A 108 -23.03 -4.18 2.97
N ALA A 109 -22.80 -3.45 4.06
CA ALA A 109 -21.82 -2.35 4.09
C ALA A 109 -20.41 -2.89 4.36
N GLY A 110 -19.39 -2.17 3.87
CA GLY A 110 -18.00 -2.55 4.11
C GLY A 110 -17.58 -2.42 5.56
N ASP A 111 -16.84 -3.39 6.06
CA ASP A 111 -16.26 -3.48 7.39
C ASP A 111 -14.73 -3.53 7.26
N GLU A 112 -14.04 -2.41 7.56
CA GLU A 112 -12.60 -2.27 7.39
C GLU A 112 -11.89 -2.37 8.75
N VAL A 113 -11.01 -3.37 8.91
CA VAL A 113 -10.26 -3.62 10.16
C VAL A 113 -9.37 -2.42 10.51
N SER A 114 -9.41 -2.00 11.77
CA SER A 114 -8.55 -0.96 12.32
C SER A 114 -7.46 -1.54 13.24
N SER A 115 -7.87 -2.23 14.32
CA SER A 115 -6.94 -2.76 15.32
C SER A 115 -7.56 -3.90 16.13
N TRP A 116 -6.79 -4.37 17.10
CA TRP A 116 -7.22 -5.32 18.14
C TRP A 116 -7.45 -4.61 19.47
N GLY A 117 -8.35 -5.18 20.28
CA GLY A 117 -8.33 -4.97 21.73
C GLY A 117 -7.09 -5.62 22.36
N TRP A 118 -6.54 -5.00 23.39
CA TRP A 118 -5.31 -5.48 24.05
C TRP A 118 -5.44 -6.85 24.71
N ASP A 119 -6.66 -7.27 25.00
CA ASP A 119 -6.96 -8.64 25.52
C ASP A 119 -6.99 -9.70 24.41
N SER A 120 -6.78 -9.33 23.15
CA SER A 120 -6.85 -10.18 21.96
C SER A 120 -8.22 -10.87 21.74
N LYS A 121 -9.31 -10.33 22.34
CA LYS A 121 -10.65 -10.91 22.24
C LYS A 121 -11.59 -10.18 21.30
N TYR A 122 -11.25 -8.94 20.93
CA TYR A 122 -12.07 -8.10 20.07
C TYR A 122 -11.24 -7.47 18.97
N ILE A 123 -11.89 -7.28 17.80
CA ILE A 123 -11.34 -6.56 16.67
C ILE A 123 -12.15 -5.27 16.52
N TYR A 124 -11.46 -4.14 16.47
CA TYR A 124 -12.02 -2.84 16.11
C TYR A 124 -12.01 -2.66 14.61
N PHE A 125 -13.09 -2.15 14.06
CA PHE A 125 -13.25 -1.91 12.62
C PHE A 125 -14.14 -0.70 12.35
N THR A 126 -14.03 -0.14 11.17
CA THR A 126 -14.89 0.92 10.66
C THR A 126 -15.95 0.34 9.74
N SER A 127 -17.19 0.78 9.86
CA SER A 127 -18.29 0.36 9.01
C SER A 127 -19.18 1.53 8.59
N THR A 128 -19.75 1.44 7.39
CA THR A 128 -20.72 2.42 6.87
C THR A 128 -22.18 1.95 7.00
N ARG A 129 -22.44 0.93 7.83
CA ARG A 129 -23.75 0.27 7.94
C ARG A 129 -24.90 1.14 8.41
N GLU A 130 -24.65 2.22 9.12
CA GLU A 130 -25.71 3.13 9.61
C GLU A 130 -25.70 4.48 8.87
N SER A 131 -24.55 4.99 8.43
CA SER A 131 -24.46 6.22 7.65
C SER A 131 -23.09 6.38 6.98
N ARG A 132 -22.23 7.20 7.57
CA ARG A 132 -20.82 7.40 7.22
C ARG A 132 -19.97 6.49 8.08
N GLY A 133 -18.65 6.50 7.95
CA GLY A 133 -17.78 5.66 8.75
C GLY A 133 -18.05 5.78 10.24
N SER A 134 -18.31 4.68 10.91
CA SER A 134 -18.49 4.58 12.35
C SER A 134 -17.69 3.41 12.91
N GLY A 135 -17.19 3.57 14.13
CA GLY A 135 -16.39 2.58 14.81
C GLY A 135 -17.21 1.49 15.48
N TYR A 136 -16.84 0.25 15.20
CA TYR A 136 -17.43 -0.98 15.76
C TYR A 136 -16.36 -1.89 16.34
N LYS A 137 -16.80 -2.86 17.14
CA LYS A 137 -15.98 -4.00 17.55
C LYS A 137 -16.76 -5.29 17.45
N VAL A 138 -16.06 -6.38 17.12
CA VAL A 138 -16.60 -7.74 17.07
C VAL A 138 -15.71 -8.70 17.85
N SER A 139 -16.32 -9.72 18.50
CA SER A 139 -15.57 -10.77 19.20
C SER A 139 -14.88 -11.71 18.19
N ILE A 140 -13.70 -12.26 18.55
CA ILE A 140 -13.03 -13.33 17.78
C ILE A 140 -13.90 -14.59 17.64
N ASN A 141 -14.88 -14.77 18.53
CA ASN A 141 -15.85 -15.86 18.45
C ASN A 141 -16.99 -15.55 17.48
N GLY A 142 -17.08 -14.33 16.95
CA GLY A 142 -18.20 -13.83 16.14
C GLY A 142 -19.30 -13.24 17.00
N GLY A 143 -20.49 -13.14 16.44
CA GLY A 143 -21.66 -12.53 17.07
C GLY A 143 -21.96 -11.14 16.52
N THR A 144 -22.93 -10.44 17.11
CA THR A 144 -23.34 -9.11 16.64
C THR A 144 -22.27 -8.06 16.96
N PRO A 145 -21.76 -7.31 15.97
CA PRO A 145 -20.87 -6.19 16.23
C PRO A 145 -21.50 -5.12 17.10
N VAL A 146 -20.70 -4.54 17.99
CA VAL A 146 -21.14 -3.49 18.92
C VAL A 146 -20.50 -2.16 18.50
N ARG A 147 -21.31 -1.11 18.41
CA ARG A 147 -20.84 0.24 18.11
C ARG A 147 -20.02 0.79 19.28
N VAL A 148 -18.91 1.42 18.99
CA VAL A 148 -17.96 1.98 19.98
C VAL A 148 -18.36 3.37 20.41
N PHE A 149 -18.77 4.21 19.46
CA PHE A 149 -19.14 5.60 19.67
C PHE A 149 -20.67 5.79 19.71
N GLY A 150 -21.13 6.92 20.24
CA GLY A 150 -22.55 7.26 20.26
C GLY A 150 -23.15 7.54 18.87
N ASN A 151 -24.46 7.75 18.82
CA ASN A 151 -25.23 7.99 17.59
C ASN A 151 -25.06 9.43 17.10
N TYR A 152 -23.93 9.75 16.48
CA TYR A 152 -23.78 11.02 15.78
C TYR A 152 -23.77 10.78 14.26
N PHE A 153 -24.74 11.34 13.55
CA PHE A 153 -24.98 11.06 12.13
C PHE A 153 -23.85 11.51 11.20
N PHE A 154 -23.04 12.50 11.60
CA PHE A 154 -22.00 13.09 10.77
C PHE A 154 -20.58 12.61 11.11
N GLN A 155 -20.43 11.55 11.89
CA GLN A 155 -19.11 11.02 12.22
C GLN A 155 -18.49 10.30 11.03
N TYR A 156 -17.15 10.39 10.94
CA TYR A 156 -16.28 9.65 10.01
C TYR A 156 -15.23 8.88 10.80
N ASP A 157 -15.68 8.19 11.86
CA ASP A 157 -14.75 7.49 12.75
C ASP A 157 -14.00 6.38 12.00
N HIS A 158 -12.69 6.43 12.04
CA HIS A 158 -11.80 5.44 11.46
C HIS A 158 -10.46 5.41 12.19
N ASN A 159 -9.57 4.46 11.85
CA ASN A 159 -8.29 4.27 12.53
C ASN A 159 -8.43 4.11 14.05
N LEU A 160 -9.33 3.22 14.48
CA LEU A 160 -9.57 2.98 15.89
C LEU A 160 -8.41 2.22 16.52
N PHE A 161 -7.93 2.71 17.68
CA PHE A 161 -6.87 2.07 18.45
C PHE A 161 -7.13 2.22 19.96
N GLU A 162 -7.18 1.11 20.69
CA GLU A 162 -7.41 1.13 22.13
C GLU A 162 -6.12 1.47 22.90
N HIS A 163 -6.22 2.29 23.94
CA HIS A 163 -5.13 2.53 24.87
C HIS A 163 -5.05 1.41 25.92
N PRO A 164 -3.87 0.76 26.13
CA PRO A 164 -3.77 -0.49 26.87
C PRO A 164 -4.16 -0.40 28.35
N SER A 165 -3.98 0.74 29.01
CA SER A 165 -4.26 0.89 30.43
C SER A 165 -5.54 1.68 30.72
N SER A 166 -5.91 2.69 29.90
CA SER A 166 -7.09 3.52 30.15
C SER A 166 -8.35 3.01 29.43
N GLY A 167 -8.21 2.16 28.40
CA GLY A 167 -9.32 1.73 27.55
C GLY A 167 -9.89 2.85 26.67
N GLU A 168 -9.22 4.01 26.59
CA GLU A 168 -9.58 5.07 25.66
C GLU A 168 -9.37 4.59 24.22
N ILE A 169 -10.27 4.97 23.33
CA ILE A 169 -10.18 4.65 21.91
C ILE A 169 -9.67 5.87 21.15
N PHE A 170 -8.47 5.78 20.62
CA PHE A 170 -7.91 6.75 19.68
C PHE A 170 -8.55 6.55 18.31
N PHE A 171 -8.84 7.65 17.60
CA PHE A 171 -9.51 7.61 16.31
C PHE A 171 -9.28 8.89 15.52
N ASN A 172 -9.61 8.88 14.25
CA ASN A 172 -9.80 10.07 13.41
C ASN A 172 -11.28 10.15 13.01
N ASP A 173 -11.80 11.38 12.82
CA ASP A 173 -13.22 11.63 12.55
C ASP A 173 -13.47 12.54 11.35
N THR A 174 -12.46 12.75 10.50
CA THR A 174 -12.59 13.62 9.34
C THR A 174 -12.39 12.86 8.02
N TRP A 175 -13.08 13.33 6.99
CA TRP A 175 -12.91 12.76 5.64
C TRP A 175 -11.52 13.08 5.03
N GLU A 176 -10.82 14.08 5.56
CA GLU A 176 -9.45 14.42 5.15
C GLU A 176 -8.42 13.35 5.51
N SER A 177 -8.65 12.60 6.60
CA SER A 177 -7.81 11.46 6.98
C SER A 177 -8.33 10.11 6.49
N SER A 178 -9.55 10.06 5.94
CA SER A 178 -10.15 8.87 5.34
C SER A 178 -10.03 8.87 3.82
N ASN A 179 -10.74 9.78 3.14
CA ASN A 179 -10.92 9.75 1.68
C ASN A 179 -9.97 10.70 0.95
N GLN A 180 -9.34 11.65 1.65
CA GLN A 180 -8.48 12.68 1.09
C GLN A 180 -7.06 12.68 1.68
N VAL A 181 -6.57 11.52 2.11
CA VAL A 181 -5.22 11.37 2.66
C VAL A 181 -4.14 11.84 1.68
N GLN A 182 -4.36 11.61 0.37
CA GLN A 182 -3.43 12.03 -0.67
C GLN A 182 -3.36 13.56 -0.89
N ARG A 183 -4.35 14.33 -0.37
CA ARG A 183 -4.39 15.78 -0.51
C ARG A 183 -3.43 16.43 0.49
N LYS A 184 -2.19 16.61 0.08
CA LYS A 184 -1.17 17.30 0.86
C LYS A 184 -1.40 18.81 0.90
N HIS A 185 -0.78 19.49 1.87
CA HIS A 185 -0.72 20.95 2.00
C HIS A 185 -2.07 21.64 2.24
N TYR A 186 -3.13 20.87 2.42
CA TYR A 186 -4.41 21.45 2.82
C TYR A 186 -4.34 21.89 4.29
N LYS A 187 -4.59 23.18 4.52
CA LYS A 187 -4.59 23.81 5.85
C LYS A 187 -6.00 24.37 6.12
N GLY A 188 -6.94 23.50 6.37
CA GLY A 188 -8.34 23.85 6.52
C GLY A 188 -9.02 23.20 7.73
N PRO A 189 -10.28 23.57 8.03
CA PRO A 189 -10.98 23.19 9.25
C PRO A 189 -11.31 21.71 9.36
N PHE A 190 -11.15 20.94 8.27
CA PHE A 190 -11.41 19.50 8.25
C PHE A 190 -10.13 18.66 8.39
N ASN A 191 -8.99 19.29 8.69
CA ASN A 191 -7.79 18.53 8.97
C ASN A 191 -7.95 17.74 10.27
N PRO A 192 -7.46 16.49 10.30
CA PRO A 192 -7.55 15.63 11.47
C PRO A 192 -6.55 16.04 12.54
N ASP A 193 -6.96 15.84 13.78
CA ASP A 193 -6.10 15.84 14.95
C ASP A 193 -6.07 14.46 15.61
N ILE A 194 -5.05 14.22 16.44
CA ILE A 194 -5.02 13.04 17.31
C ILE A 194 -5.95 13.29 18.48
N GLN A 195 -6.93 12.40 18.62
CA GLN A 195 -7.94 12.46 19.68
C GLN A 195 -8.31 11.08 20.18
N SER A 196 -8.92 11.04 21.38
CA SER A 196 -9.46 9.82 21.97
C SER A 196 -10.88 10.02 22.50
N TYR A 197 -11.59 8.90 22.63
CA TYR A 197 -12.86 8.79 23.33
C TYR A 197 -12.72 7.81 24.50
N ASN A 198 -13.15 8.20 25.68
CA ASN A 198 -13.19 7.33 26.85
C ASN A 198 -14.59 6.73 27.00
N PRO A 199 -14.79 5.41 26.77
CA PRO A 199 -16.11 4.78 26.84
C PRO A 199 -16.74 4.80 28.22
N ALA A 200 -15.94 4.80 29.30
CA ALA A 200 -16.43 4.79 30.68
C ALA A 200 -16.98 6.16 31.11
N THR A 201 -16.25 7.22 30.73
CA THR A 201 -16.65 8.61 31.10
C THR A 201 -17.45 9.32 30.01
N LYS A 202 -17.52 8.74 28.78
CA LYS A 202 -18.13 9.32 27.57
C LYS A 202 -17.54 10.67 27.17
N LYS A 203 -16.25 10.90 27.48
CA LYS A 203 -15.56 12.16 27.19
C LYS A 203 -14.60 11.98 26.05
N TYR A 204 -14.47 13.03 25.25
CA TYR A 204 -13.47 13.18 24.19
C TYR A 204 -12.28 13.98 24.72
N LYS A 205 -11.09 13.66 24.23
CA LYS A 205 -9.85 14.38 24.50
C LYS A 205 -9.08 14.57 23.21
N ARG A 206 -8.62 15.79 22.97
CA ARG A 206 -7.78 16.15 21.84
C ARG A 206 -6.32 16.28 22.29
N TYR A 207 -5.38 15.77 21.51
CA TYR A 207 -3.95 15.74 21.83
C TYR A 207 -3.12 16.67 20.93
N THR A 208 -3.60 16.98 19.72
CA THR A 208 -2.96 17.90 18.79
C THR A 208 -3.94 18.97 18.34
N ASP A 209 -3.42 20.12 17.88
CA ASP A 209 -4.19 21.26 17.36
C ASP A 209 -3.47 21.89 16.17
N TYR A 210 -2.71 21.07 15.44
CA TYR A 210 -1.91 21.52 14.31
C TYR A 210 -2.82 21.84 13.11
N ILE A 211 -2.53 22.97 12.41
CA ILE A 211 -3.31 23.41 11.25
C ILE A 211 -3.25 22.44 10.06
N GLY A 212 -2.23 21.61 9.97
CA GLY A 212 -2.11 20.51 8.99
C GLY A 212 -2.76 19.23 9.47
N LYS A 213 -2.25 18.08 9.01
CA LYS A 213 -2.84 16.78 9.30
C LYS A 213 -2.03 16.00 10.33
N ASP A 214 -2.66 15.63 11.43
CA ASP A 214 -2.20 14.66 12.41
C ASP A 214 -3.16 13.48 12.44
N PHE A 215 -2.74 12.28 12.03
CA PHE A 215 -3.65 11.14 11.87
C PHE A 215 -2.97 9.79 12.03
N GLY A 216 -3.77 8.72 12.05
CA GLY A 216 -3.28 7.35 12.06
C GLY A 216 -2.54 6.99 13.35
N ALA A 217 -3.09 7.39 14.51
CA ALA A 217 -2.50 7.05 15.80
C ALA A 217 -2.49 5.53 16.01
N THR A 218 -1.33 4.99 16.40
CA THR A 218 -1.13 3.60 16.81
C THR A 218 -0.40 3.58 18.15
N LEU A 219 -0.68 2.58 18.98
CA LEU A 219 -0.15 2.51 20.34
C LEU A 219 0.57 1.18 20.58
N ASP A 220 1.61 1.23 21.40
CA ASP A 220 2.24 0.03 21.94
C ASP A 220 1.61 -0.39 23.30
N LYS A 221 2.01 -1.52 23.82
CA LYS A 221 1.50 -2.05 25.11
C LYS A 221 1.79 -1.18 26.32
N LYS A 222 2.68 -0.17 26.20
CA LYS A 222 3.00 0.79 27.26
C LYS A 222 2.15 2.06 27.13
N GLY A 223 1.39 2.21 26.04
CA GLY A 223 0.61 3.39 25.74
C GLY A 223 1.39 4.50 25.04
N ASN A 224 2.58 4.23 24.52
CA ASN A 224 3.27 5.21 23.68
C ASN A 224 2.53 5.35 22.36
N ILE A 225 2.32 6.59 21.93
CA ILE A 225 1.51 6.95 20.76
C ILE A 225 2.45 7.28 19.62
N PHE A 226 2.25 6.64 18.47
CA PHE A 226 2.92 6.92 17.20
C PHE A 226 1.86 7.33 16.18
N PHE A 227 2.14 8.33 15.36
CA PHE A 227 1.17 8.85 14.40
C PHE A 227 1.86 9.51 13.20
N ILE A 228 1.10 9.89 12.21
CA ILE A 228 1.59 10.56 10.99
C ILE A 228 1.22 12.04 11.06
N SER A 229 2.19 12.90 10.70
CA SER A 229 1.99 14.34 10.57
C SER A 229 2.69 14.90 9.33
N ASP A 230 2.12 15.96 8.72
CA ASP A 230 2.74 16.73 7.62
C ASP A 230 3.46 17.99 8.09
N GLU A 231 3.77 18.11 9.39
CA GLU A 231 4.42 19.31 9.95
C GLU A 231 5.88 19.45 9.50
N ALA A 232 6.64 18.34 9.42
CA ALA A 232 7.99 18.36 8.87
C ALA A 232 7.95 18.31 7.34
N ASN A 233 8.55 19.29 6.70
CA ASN A 233 8.75 19.38 5.25
C ASN A 233 7.45 19.38 4.41
N ASN A 234 6.27 19.58 5.02
CA ASN A 234 4.96 19.38 4.41
C ASN A 234 4.78 17.98 3.78
N GLU A 235 5.52 17.00 4.27
CA GLU A 235 5.43 15.58 3.90
C GLU A 235 5.02 14.76 5.09
N TYR A 236 4.24 13.71 4.87
CA TYR A 236 3.83 12.80 5.95
C TYR A 236 5.05 12.09 6.53
N ASN A 237 5.31 12.32 7.80
CA ASN A 237 6.40 11.77 8.57
C ASN A 237 5.89 11.11 9.84
N LEU A 238 6.71 10.22 10.42
CA LEU A 238 6.39 9.54 11.68
C LEU A 238 6.68 10.47 12.86
N TYR A 239 5.72 10.54 13.77
CA TYR A 239 5.77 11.33 15.01
C TYR A 239 5.43 10.49 16.24
N THR A 240 5.79 11.01 17.40
CA THR A 240 5.39 10.52 18.73
C THR A 240 5.19 11.68 19.69
N PHE A 241 4.71 11.39 20.90
CA PHE A 241 4.77 12.34 22.01
C PHE A 241 5.93 11.97 22.93
N ASP A 242 6.91 12.86 23.07
CA ASP A 242 7.99 12.76 24.04
C ASP A 242 7.72 13.75 25.18
N ASN A 243 7.53 13.25 26.40
CA ASN A 243 7.14 14.06 27.57
C ASN A 243 5.92 14.98 27.29
N GLY A 244 4.95 14.47 26.54
CA GLY A 244 3.75 15.21 26.14
C GLY A 244 3.95 16.20 25.00
N LYS A 245 5.16 16.31 24.46
CA LYS A 245 5.48 17.18 23.32
C LYS A 245 5.47 16.38 22.02
N LYS A 246 4.76 16.87 21.00
CA LYS A 246 4.80 16.35 19.63
C LYS A 246 6.22 16.41 19.07
N THR A 247 6.77 15.27 18.69
CA THR A 247 8.19 15.13 18.29
C THR A 247 8.30 14.30 17.01
N PRO A 248 8.97 14.80 15.95
CA PRO A 248 9.21 14.02 14.74
C PRO A 248 10.24 12.91 15.00
N LEU A 249 9.95 11.71 14.50
CA LEU A 249 10.87 10.57 14.48
C LEU A 249 11.56 10.42 13.11
N THR A 250 10.94 10.94 12.05
CA THR A 250 11.49 10.97 10.70
C THR A 250 11.32 12.36 10.07
N THR A 251 12.14 12.68 9.07
CA THR A 251 12.10 13.93 8.33
C THR A 251 12.34 13.69 6.83
N PHE A 252 11.61 12.74 6.27
CA PHE A 252 11.71 12.39 4.85
C PHE A 252 11.17 13.51 3.94
N ASN A 253 11.70 13.56 2.73
CA ASN A 253 11.23 14.44 1.66
C ASN A 253 10.17 13.78 0.77
N SER A 254 9.73 12.56 1.10
CA SER A 254 8.58 11.87 0.51
C SER A 254 7.71 11.27 1.61
N SER A 255 6.40 11.31 1.40
CA SER A 255 5.42 10.91 2.40
C SER A 255 5.43 9.43 2.72
N ILE A 256 5.27 9.11 3.99
CA ILE A 256 4.96 7.75 4.47
C ILE A 256 3.44 7.52 4.51
N LYS A 257 3.04 6.24 4.59
CA LYS A 257 1.63 5.81 4.76
C LYS A 257 1.56 4.61 5.71
N ASN A 258 0.39 4.41 6.30
CA ASN A 258 0.05 3.21 7.06
C ASN A 258 1.12 2.82 8.10
N ALA A 259 1.51 3.79 8.95
CA ALA A 259 2.48 3.55 10.02
C ALA A 259 1.83 2.79 11.19
N ILE A 260 2.37 1.63 11.54
CA ILE A 260 1.87 0.76 12.62
C ILE A 260 3.03 0.37 13.54
N VAL A 261 2.91 0.66 14.82
CA VAL A 261 3.85 0.20 15.85
C VAL A 261 3.56 -1.27 16.21
N ASN A 262 4.60 -2.07 16.45
CA ASN A 262 4.44 -3.41 17.02
C ASN A 262 4.01 -3.35 18.50
N ALA A 263 3.35 -4.39 19.01
CA ALA A 263 2.80 -4.38 20.35
C ALA A 263 3.88 -4.14 21.43
N ASP A 264 5.11 -4.61 21.24
CA ASP A 264 6.21 -4.39 22.18
C ASP A 264 6.83 -2.98 22.14
N GLY A 265 6.50 -2.17 21.10
CA GLY A 265 6.89 -0.76 21.00
C GLY A 265 8.31 -0.52 20.51
N GLY A 266 9.01 -1.56 20.04
CA GLY A 266 10.39 -1.44 19.56
C GLY A 266 10.53 -1.01 18.10
N LYS A 267 9.48 -1.20 17.29
CA LYS A 267 9.53 -1.03 15.84
C LYS A 267 8.22 -0.45 15.30
N VAL A 268 8.34 0.45 14.32
CA VAL A 268 7.20 0.97 13.55
C VAL A 268 7.41 0.63 12.09
N VAL A 269 6.47 -0.11 11.48
CA VAL A 269 6.50 -0.40 10.04
C VAL A 269 5.59 0.55 9.30
N PHE A 270 5.98 0.97 8.09
CA PHE A 270 5.21 1.88 7.24
C PHE A 270 5.56 1.70 5.77
N GLU A 271 4.71 2.25 4.93
CA GLU A 271 4.95 2.35 3.49
C GLU A 271 5.68 3.64 3.15
N LYS A 272 6.64 3.57 2.24
CA LYS A 272 7.29 4.70 1.62
C LYS A 272 7.75 4.33 0.22
N ASP A 273 7.48 5.18 -0.76
CA ASP A 273 7.89 4.98 -2.15
C ASP A 273 7.51 3.58 -2.70
N TYR A 274 6.28 3.15 -2.39
CA TYR A 274 5.70 1.83 -2.78
C TYR A 274 6.41 0.61 -2.20
N GLN A 275 7.22 0.78 -1.17
CA GLN A 275 7.95 -0.27 -0.47
C GLN A 275 7.73 -0.18 1.04
N LEU A 276 8.15 -1.22 1.77
CA LEU A 276 8.05 -1.24 3.22
C LEU A 276 9.33 -0.76 3.89
N TYR A 277 9.17 0.08 4.88
CA TYR A 277 10.22 0.59 5.75
C TYR A 277 9.90 0.27 7.20
N MET A 278 10.93 0.19 8.01
CA MET A 278 10.80 -0.02 9.45
C MET A 278 11.65 1.00 10.18
N TYR A 279 11.05 1.68 11.16
CA TYR A 279 11.74 2.53 12.10
C TYR A 279 12.04 1.73 13.38
N ASP A 280 13.31 1.64 13.75
CA ASP A 280 13.76 1.09 15.03
C ASP A 280 13.78 2.20 16.07
N VAL A 281 12.96 2.05 17.13
CA VAL A 281 12.76 3.09 18.15
C VAL A 281 14.02 3.28 19.00
N ALA A 282 14.75 2.21 19.30
CA ALA A 282 15.97 2.28 20.09
C ALA A 282 17.14 2.87 19.28
N ALA A 283 17.29 2.45 18.03
CA ALA A 283 18.33 2.95 17.12
C ALA A 283 18.01 4.34 16.55
N LYS A 284 16.75 4.81 16.67
CA LYS A 284 16.23 6.06 16.08
C LYS A 284 16.51 6.15 14.59
N LYS A 285 16.33 5.06 13.86
CA LYS A 285 16.68 4.92 12.45
C LYS A 285 15.58 4.21 11.68
N ALA A 286 15.27 4.71 10.50
CA ALA A 286 14.39 4.05 9.56
C ALA A 286 15.19 3.41 8.43
N GLU A 287 14.87 2.15 8.11
CA GLU A 287 15.51 1.42 7.01
C GLU A 287 14.46 0.72 6.14
N LYS A 288 14.77 0.58 4.86
CA LYS A 288 13.95 -0.19 3.94
C LYS A 288 14.03 -1.67 4.29
N LEU A 289 12.87 -2.34 4.38
CA LEU A 289 12.81 -3.78 4.53
C LEU A 289 13.15 -4.45 3.18
N LYS A 290 14.07 -5.38 3.23
CA LYS A 290 14.35 -6.23 2.08
C LYS A 290 13.31 -7.34 2.03
N ILE A 291 12.40 -7.30 1.05
CA ILE A 291 11.35 -8.31 0.88
C ILE A 291 11.62 -9.11 -0.39
N ASN A 292 11.82 -10.41 -0.23
CA ASN A 292 12.09 -11.36 -1.31
C ASN A 292 10.82 -12.16 -1.59
N ILE A 293 10.09 -11.80 -2.64
CA ILE A 293 8.90 -12.52 -3.06
C ILE A 293 9.30 -13.53 -4.12
N ILE A 294 9.17 -14.81 -3.79
CA ILE A 294 9.37 -15.90 -4.75
C ILE A 294 8.05 -16.15 -5.45
N ARG A 295 8.00 -15.82 -6.73
CA ARG A 295 6.85 -16.09 -7.60
C ARG A 295 7.20 -17.24 -8.54
N ASN A 296 6.22 -18.03 -8.87
CA ASN A 296 6.33 -18.90 -10.02
C ASN A 296 6.14 -18.03 -11.28
N SER A 297 7.26 -17.66 -11.94
CA SER A 297 7.28 -16.76 -13.10
C SER A 297 6.84 -17.43 -14.41
N ILE A 298 6.06 -18.51 -14.34
CA ILE A 298 5.46 -19.17 -15.51
C ILE A 298 4.40 -18.26 -16.17
N LEU A 299 3.89 -17.27 -15.46
CA LEU A 299 3.00 -16.29 -16.07
C LEU A 299 3.78 -15.44 -17.07
N SER A 300 3.24 -15.35 -18.27
CA SER A 300 3.74 -14.49 -19.34
C SER A 300 4.17 -13.12 -18.80
N LYS A 301 5.36 -12.66 -19.18
CA LYS A 301 5.81 -11.29 -18.89
C LYS A 301 5.00 -10.25 -19.68
N GLU A 302 4.21 -10.73 -20.63
CA GLU A 302 3.33 -9.93 -21.47
C GLU A 302 1.90 -10.08 -20.98
N LYS A 303 1.19 -8.98 -20.90
CA LYS A 303 -0.24 -8.94 -20.57
C LYS A 303 -0.95 -8.14 -21.65
N ASP A 304 -1.90 -8.79 -22.31
CA ASP A 304 -2.78 -8.12 -23.24
C ASP A 304 -3.81 -7.26 -22.53
N PHE A 305 -4.00 -6.06 -23.03
CA PHE A 305 -4.99 -5.13 -22.54
C PHE A 305 -5.91 -4.71 -23.68
N ASP A 306 -7.20 -4.76 -23.43
CA ASP A 306 -8.16 -4.11 -24.31
C ASP A 306 -7.94 -2.58 -24.22
N VAL A 307 -7.63 -1.97 -25.36
CA VAL A 307 -7.41 -0.52 -25.49
C VAL A 307 -8.65 0.23 -25.97
N LYS A 308 -9.76 -0.46 -26.22
CA LYS A 308 -11.03 0.15 -26.63
C LYS A 308 -11.48 1.17 -25.59
N GLY A 309 -11.62 2.43 -25.99
CA GLY A 309 -11.97 3.53 -25.09
C GLY A 309 -10.81 4.04 -24.20
N ASN A 310 -9.59 3.52 -24.38
CA ASN A 310 -8.41 3.93 -23.62
C ASN A 310 -7.32 4.60 -24.49
N ILE A 311 -7.65 5.03 -25.70
CA ILE A 311 -6.78 5.90 -26.51
C ILE A 311 -6.96 7.32 -25.99
N THR A 312 -5.85 7.90 -25.49
CA THR A 312 -5.88 9.22 -24.84
C THR A 312 -5.54 10.37 -25.78
N ASN A 313 -4.73 10.10 -26.80
CA ASN A 313 -4.36 11.07 -27.82
C ASN A 313 -3.98 10.34 -29.12
N PHE A 314 -4.16 10.96 -30.27
CA PHE A 314 -3.73 10.43 -31.55
C PHE A 314 -3.44 11.53 -32.57
N ASP A 315 -2.69 11.18 -33.61
CA ASP A 315 -2.41 12.03 -34.76
C ASP A 315 -2.25 11.19 -36.02
N VAL A 316 -2.61 11.75 -37.18
CA VAL A 316 -2.48 11.12 -38.49
C VAL A 316 -1.22 11.63 -39.18
N SER A 317 -0.45 10.74 -39.82
CA SER A 317 0.74 11.16 -40.59
C SER A 317 0.35 12.12 -41.71
N PRO A 318 1.20 13.08 -42.07
CA PRO A 318 0.93 14.05 -43.11
C PRO A 318 0.50 13.46 -44.46
N ASP A 319 0.98 12.25 -44.80
CA ASP A 319 0.60 11.51 -45.98
C ASP A 319 -0.72 10.71 -45.84
N GLY A 320 -1.38 10.77 -44.68
CA GLY A 320 -2.65 10.13 -44.38
C GLY A 320 -2.63 8.61 -44.27
N LYS A 321 -1.44 7.98 -44.19
CA LYS A 321 -1.32 6.51 -44.24
C LYS A 321 -1.17 5.83 -42.90
N LYS A 322 -0.71 6.58 -41.86
CA LYS A 322 -0.41 6.03 -40.55
C LYS A 322 -1.09 6.84 -39.44
N LEU A 323 -1.38 6.16 -38.34
CA LEU A 323 -1.82 6.75 -37.08
C LEU A 323 -0.72 6.55 -36.03
N ALA A 324 -0.41 7.59 -35.27
CA ALA A 324 0.29 7.46 -34.00
C ALA A 324 -0.72 7.73 -32.90
N PHE A 325 -0.70 6.93 -31.83
CA PHE A 325 -1.59 7.14 -30.69
C PHE A 325 -0.96 6.73 -29.37
N THR A 326 -1.49 7.32 -28.29
CA THR A 326 -1.10 6.92 -26.93
C THR A 326 -2.23 6.14 -26.28
N SER A 327 -1.85 5.04 -25.63
CA SER A 327 -2.73 4.26 -24.78
C SER A 327 -1.94 3.77 -23.56
N ARG A 328 -2.52 3.92 -22.36
CA ARG A 328 -1.91 3.52 -21.09
C ARG A 328 -0.50 4.10 -20.82
N GLY A 329 -0.17 5.20 -21.49
CA GLY A 329 1.15 5.83 -21.37
C GLY A 329 2.21 5.29 -22.35
N GLU A 330 1.82 4.41 -23.25
CA GLU A 330 2.67 3.87 -24.33
C GLU A 330 2.30 4.48 -25.68
N ILE A 331 3.28 4.52 -26.58
CA ILE A 331 3.11 5.02 -27.95
C ILE A 331 2.93 3.83 -28.90
N PHE A 332 1.94 3.94 -29.78
CA PHE A 332 1.66 2.96 -30.82
C PHE A 332 1.60 3.64 -32.18
N VAL A 333 1.99 2.90 -33.21
CA VAL A 333 1.81 3.27 -34.62
C VAL A 333 0.99 2.19 -35.32
N SER A 334 0.04 2.61 -36.12
CA SER A 334 -0.76 1.71 -36.96
C SER A 334 -0.91 2.27 -38.38
N ASP A 335 -1.34 1.43 -39.34
CA ASP A 335 -1.97 1.94 -40.54
C ASP A 335 -3.37 2.50 -40.22
N VAL A 336 -3.92 3.31 -41.10
CA VAL A 336 -5.24 3.95 -40.91
C VAL A 336 -6.40 2.93 -40.95
N GLU A 337 -6.19 1.73 -41.46
CA GLU A 337 -7.18 0.66 -41.52
C GLU A 337 -7.12 -0.25 -40.30
N GLY A 338 -6.10 -0.11 -39.43
CA GLY A 338 -5.92 -0.91 -38.23
C GLY A 338 -5.48 -2.36 -38.47
N LYS A 339 -4.94 -2.66 -39.64
CA LYS A 339 -4.42 -4.00 -40.01
C LYS A 339 -3.06 -4.31 -39.38
N PHE A 340 -2.33 -3.27 -39.05
CA PHE A 340 -1.00 -3.34 -38.45
C PHE A 340 -0.98 -2.38 -37.23
N ILE A 341 -0.48 -2.87 -36.11
CA ILE A 341 -0.25 -2.07 -34.88
C ILE A 341 1.07 -2.48 -34.29
N GLU A 342 1.93 -1.51 -34.00
CA GLU A 342 3.21 -1.71 -33.33
C GLU A 342 3.38 -0.76 -32.18
N GLN A 343 3.88 -1.28 -31.05
CA GLN A 343 4.27 -0.47 -29.90
C GLN A 343 5.68 0.11 -30.13
N ILE A 344 5.82 1.41 -30.01
CA ILE A 344 7.11 2.11 -30.13
C ILE A 344 7.78 2.17 -28.75
N LYS A 345 8.93 1.51 -28.61
CA LYS A 345 9.67 1.43 -27.36
C LYS A 345 10.40 2.73 -27.08
N LYS A 346 9.95 3.49 -26.11
CA LYS A 346 10.48 4.83 -25.74
C LYS A 346 11.86 4.82 -25.06
N GLY A 347 12.39 3.68 -24.68
CA GLY A 347 13.63 3.59 -23.91
C GLY A 347 13.51 4.02 -22.43
N SER A 348 12.33 4.42 -21.98
CA SER A 348 12.04 4.77 -20.59
C SER A 348 10.70 4.19 -20.14
N ALA A 349 10.53 3.98 -18.82
CA ALA A 349 9.26 3.54 -18.20
C ALA A 349 8.26 4.69 -17.97
N GLU A 350 8.64 5.94 -18.29
CA GLU A 350 7.80 7.12 -18.12
C GLU A 350 6.61 7.13 -19.11
N ARG A 351 5.50 7.70 -18.66
CA ARG A 351 4.27 7.74 -19.48
C ARG A 351 4.36 8.80 -20.56
N ALA A 352 4.05 8.42 -21.81
CA ALA A 352 3.75 9.34 -22.90
C ALA A 352 2.28 9.79 -22.82
N LEU A 353 2.01 11.06 -23.06
CA LEU A 353 0.66 11.65 -22.97
C LEU A 353 0.12 12.05 -24.32
N GLU A 354 0.90 12.73 -25.14
CA GLU A 354 0.49 13.28 -26.44
C GLU A 354 1.47 12.86 -27.52
N VAL A 355 0.99 12.73 -28.75
CA VAL A 355 1.78 12.42 -29.95
C VAL A 355 1.42 13.35 -31.09
N LYS A 356 2.40 13.73 -31.91
CA LYS A 356 2.27 14.48 -33.13
C LYS A 356 3.24 14.00 -34.18
N TRP A 357 2.76 13.81 -35.41
CA TRP A 357 3.65 13.54 -36.54
C TRP A 357 4.40 14.81 -36.95
N LEU A 358 5.67 14.66 -37.28
CA LEU A 358 6.40 15.69 -37.99
C LEU A 358 6.14 15.57 -39.50
N SER A 359 6.50 16.63 -40.25
CA SER A 359 6.25 16.73 -41.69
C SER A 359 6.99 15.69 -42.54
N ASP A 360 7.93 14.98 -41.97
CA ASP A 360 8.75 13.96 -42.64
C ASP A 360 8.04 12.59 -42.81
N ASN A 361 6.84 12.38 -42.23
CA ASN A 361 6.10 11.11 -42.18
C ASN A 361 6.86 9.96 -41.46
N LYS A 362 7.92 10.26 -40.74
CA LYS A 362 8.81 9.27 -40.11
C LYS A 362 9.00 9.51 -38.63
N THR A 363 8.94 10.77 -38.18
CA THR A 363 9.24 11.15 -36.82
C THR A 363 7.97 11.53 -36.07
N ILE A 364 7.85 11.04 -34.85
CA ILE A 364 6.79 11.36 -33.90
C ILE A 364 7.40 12.26 -32.83
N LEU A 365 6.81 13.42 -32.64
CA LEU A 365 7.02 14.27 -31.48
C LEU A 365 6.05 13.82 -30.38
N PHE A 366 6.54 13.65 -29.17
CA PHE A 366 5.71 13.25 -28.03
C PHE A 366 6.17 13.94 -26.76
N ASN A 367 5.31 14.01 -25.76
CA ASN A 367 5.68 14.45 -24.43
C ASN A 367 5.61 13.31 -23.43
N GLN A 368 6.51 13.33 -22.46
CA GLN A 368 6.51 12.43 -21.31
C GLN A 368 7.08 13.11 -20.09
N THR A 369 6.80 12.56 -18.91
CA THR A 369 7.37 13.05 -17.66
C THR A 369 8.83 12.60 -17.53
N VAL A 370 9.69 13.54 -17.09
CA VAL A 370 11.07 13.24 -16.66
C VAL A 370 11.37 14.11 -15.44
N GLY A 371 11.75 13.48 -14.34
CA GLY A 371 12.01 14.19 -13.09
C GLY A 371 10.83 15.01 -12.56
N GLY A 372 9.59 14.56 -12.84
CA GLY A 372 8.35 15.25 -12.45
C GLY A 372 7.89 16.37 -13.39
N PHE A 373 8.62 16.64 -14.47
CA PHE A 373 8.27 17.67 -15.45
C PHE A 373 7.93 17.05 -16.81
N LEU A 374 6.97 17.65 -17.53
CA LEU A 374 6.68 17.30 -18.91
C LEU A 374 7.76 17.86 -19.82
N ASN A 375 8.34 17.00 -20.64
CA ASN A 375 9.36 17.35 -21.63
C ASN A 375 8.96 16.80 -23.00
N TRP A 376 9.46 17.45 -24.07
CA TRP A 376 9.25 17.04 -25.44
C TRP A 376 10.40 16.16 -25.94
N PHE A 377 10.02 15.11 -26.66
CA PHE A 377 10.95 14.14 -27.25
C PHE A 377 10.53 13.83 -28.68
N THR A 378 11.47 13.32 -29.45
CA THR A 378 11.21 12.74 -30.78
C THR A 378 11.61 11.28 -30.81
N ILE A 379 10.88 10.48 -31.60
CA ILE A 379 11.17 9.07 -31.83
C ILE A 379 10.80 8.71 -33.25
N ALA A 380 11.57 7.80 -33.84
CA ALA A 380 11.22 7.26 -35.16
C ALA A 380 9.96 6.39 -35.09
N ALA A 381 9.09 6.51 -36.05
CA ALA A 381 7.82 5.79 -36.07
C ALA A 381 7.96 4.28 -36.35
N ASP A 382 9.14 3.82 -36.67
CA ASP A 382 9.52 2.41 -36.81
C ASP A 382 10.27 1.88 -35.57
N GLY A 383 10.34 2.68 -34.51
CA GLY A 383 11.02 2.30 -33.26
C GLY A 383 12.54 2.25 -33.37
N THR A 384 13.14 2.69 -34.45
CA THR A 384 14.59 2.85 -34.53
C THR A 384 15.03 4.10 -33.79
N ALA A 385 16.07 3.97 -32.94
CA ALA A 385 16.58 5.09 -32.12
C ALA A 385 17.49 6.01 -32.92
#